data_cc374516ee21e9f6fab0c50488b8afa9
#
_entry.id   cc374516ee21e9f6fab0c50488b8afa9
#
_cell.length_a   1.000
_cell.length_b   1.000
_cell.length_c   1.000
_cell.angle_alpha   90.00
_cell.angle_beta   90.00
_cell.angle_gamma   90.00
#
_symmetry.space_group_name_H-M   'P 1'
#
loop_
_entity.id
_entity.type
_entity.pdbx_description
1 polymer ?
#
loop_
_entity_poly.entity_id
_entity_poly.type
_entity_poly.pdbx_seq_one_letter_code
_entity_poly.pdbx_strand_id
1 'polypeptide(L)'
;SGTTAQAVLELNKEDSGSRRFILCTNNENNICREVTYQRIKSILTGTMISEGEYSKKIKGNLKYYVTDFVDKESDELTNELLEHIVEMIQLEYGVSINNSQYIMVIDDDEMDELEENFNYYKDLKAVFLSQDVLLSTSQERILQNVNTFIIPDYYFDTELREAGELW
;
A
#
# COMPACT_ATOMS: atom_id res chain seq x y z
N SER A 1 -20.70 5.15 -4.74
CA SER A 1 -21.69 4.72 -3.72
C SER A 1 -21.19 3.55 -2.83
N GLY A 2 -20.13 2.84 -3.21
CA GLY A 2 -19.55 1.73 -2.44
C GLY A 2 -20.34 0.41 -2.45
N THR A 3 -21.40 0.31 -3.24
CA THR A 3 -22.23 -0.92 -3.34
C THR A 3 -21.45 -2.12 -3.88
N THR A 4 -20.54 -1.91 -4.83
CA THR A 4 -19.68 -2.98 -5.36
C THR A 4 -18.75 -3.55 -4.26
N ALA A 5 -18.13 -2.68 -3.46
CA ALA A 5 -17.29 -3.11 -2.35
C ALA A 5 -18.11 -3.90 -1.30
N GLN A 6 -19.31 -3.42 -1.00
CA GLN A 6 -20.23 -4.14 -0.12
C GLN A 6 -20.53 -5.54 -0.65
N ALA A 7 -20.91 -5.68 -1.92
CA ALA A 7 -21.20 -6.97 -2.55
C ALA A 7 -19.96 -7.91 -2.49
N VAL A 8 -18.76 -7.40 -2.75
CA VAL A 8 -17.53 -8.20 -2.66
C VAL A 8 -17.29 -8.69 -1.22
N LEU A 9 -17.48 -7.84 -0.21
CA LEU A 9 -17.33 -8.22 1.20
C LEU A 9 -18.38 -9.26 1.62
N GLU A 10 -19.63 -9.11 1.17
CA GLU A 10 -20.72 -10.06 1.44
C GLU A 10 -20.43 -11.42 0.80
N LEU A 11 -20.02 -11.46 -0.47
CA LEU A 11 -19.63 -12.70 -1.16
C LEU A 11 -18.45 -13.40 -0.47
N ASN A 12 -17.40 -12.64 -0.09
CA ASN A 12 -16.28 -13.20 0.64
C ASN A 12 -16.70 -13.83 1.99
N LYS A 13 -17.69 -13.22 2.65
CA LYS A 13 -18.24 -13.78 3.88
C LYS A 13 -19.05 -15.04 3.63
N GLU A 14 -19.81 -15.09 2.54
CA GLU A 14 -20.70 -16.21 2.18
C GLU A 14 -19.91 -17.47 1.81
N ASP A 15 -18.88 -17.31 0.94
CA ASP A 15 -18.11 -18.43 0.39
C ASP A 15 -16.68 -18.56 0.94
N SER A 16 -16.32 -17.77 1.96
CA SER A 16 -14.95 -17.69 2.51
C SER A 16 -13.91 -17.30 1.47
N GLY A 17 -14.31 -16.53 0.46
CA GLY A 17 -13.46 -16.07 -0.62
C GLY A 17 -12.48 -14.98 -0.18
N SER A 18 -11.50 -14.67 -1.06
CA SER A 18 -10.47 -13.67 -0.84
C SER A 18 -10.46 -12.59 -1.94
N ARG A 19 -11.62 -12.27 -2.51
CA ARG A 19 -11.75 -11.24 -3.54
C ARG A 19 -11.36 -9.89 -2.98
N ARG A 20 -10.73 -9.09 -3.82
CA ARG A 20 -10.36 -7.70 -3.52
C ARG A 20 -11.16 -6.75 -4.38
N PHE A 21 -11.24 -5.51 -3.96
CA PHE A 21 -11.84 -4.43 -4.74
C PHE A 21 -10.96 -3.19 -4.70
N ILE A 22 -10.98 -2.42 -5.77
CA ILE A 22 -10.43 -1.08 -5.87
C ILE A 22 -11.56 -0.18 -6.37
N LEU A 23 -11.79 0.91 -5.66
CA LEU A 23 -12.79 1.91 -6.03
C LEU A 23 -12.08 3.22 -6.31
N CYS A 24 -12.27 3.74 -7.51
CA CYS A 24 -11.69 5.01 -7.94
C CYS A 24 -12.82 6.04 -8.18
N THR A 25 -12.64 7.25 -7.73
CA THR A 25 -13.60 8.33 -7.88
C THR A 25 -12.93 9.69 -7.79
N ASN A 26 -13.46 10.67 -8.49
CA ASN A 26 -13.02 12.07 -8.41
C ASN A 26 -13.50 12.80 -7.14
N ASN A 27 -14.19 12.12 -6.25
CA ASN A 27 -14.77 12.64 -5.01
C ASN A 27 -15.73 13.86 -5.23
N GLU A 28 -16.36 13.96 -6.40
CA GLU A 28 -17.33 15.00 -6.69
C GLU A 28 -18.43 15.01 -5.62
N ASN A 29 -18.77 16.21 -5.14
CA ASN A 29 -19.70 16.40 -4.03
C ASN A 29 -19.37 15.58 -2.76
N ASN A 30 -18.09 15.32 -2.51
CA ASN A 30 -17.59 14.51 -1.39
C ASN A 30 -18.14 13.07 -1.34
N ILE A 31 -18.60 12.54 -2.46
CA ILE A 31 -19.26 11.22 -2.51
C ILE A 31 -18.35 10.09 -2.00
N CYS A 32 -17.03 10.18 -2.19
CA CYS A 32 -16.10 9.21 -1.67
C CYS A 32 -16.05 9.25 -0.15
N ARG A 33 -15.80 10.42 0.41
CA ARG A 33 -15.60 10.62 1.85
C ARG A 33 -16.89 10.42 2.65
N GLU A 34 -17.99 10.99 2.16
CA GLU A 34 -19.25 11.06 2.93
C GLU A 34 -20.17 9.85 2.70
N VAL A 35 -20.08 9.20 1.55
CA VAL A 35 -20.96 8.09 1.21
C VAL A 35 -20.20 6.78 1.08
N THR A 36 -19.24 6.69 0.16
CA THR A 36 -18.57 5.43 -0.18
C THR A 36 -17.75 4.90 1.00
N TYR A 37 -16.87 5.74 1.55
CA TYR A 37 -16.04 5.39 2.70
C TYR A 37 -16.86 5.07 3.93
N GLN A 38 -17.87 5.88 4.25
CA GLN A 38 -18.72 5.68 5.42
C GLN A 38 -19.50 4.36 5.33
N ARG A 39 -20.03 4.03 4.15
CA ARG A 39 -20.72 2.75 3.93
C ARG A 39 -19.81 1.56 4.20
N ILE A 40 -18.61 1.54 3.59
CA ILE A 40 -17.68 0.42 3.77
C ILE A 40 -17.19 0.35 5.23
N LYS A 41 -16.86 1.49 5.84
CA LYS A 41 -16.47 1.58 7.24
C LYS A 41 -17.56 0.99 8.15
N SER A 42 -18.82 1.34 7.93
CA SER A 42 -19.95 0.82 8.68
C SER A 42 -20.06 -0.70 8.59
N ILE A 43 -19.92 -1.28 7.39
CA ILE A 43 -19.94 -2.72 7.17
C ILE A 43 -18.80 -3.42 7.92
N LEU A 44 -17.60 -2.85 7.89
CA LEU A 44 -16.42 -3.42 8.55
C LEU A 44 -16.47 -3.29 10.08
N THR A 45 -17.03 -2.20 10.59
CA THR A 45 -17.09 -1.93 12.05
C THR A 45 -18.37 -2.45 12.69
N GLY A 46 -19.45 -2.62 11.91
CA GLY A 46 -20.79 -2.93 12.41
C GLY A 46 -21.51 -1.73 13.02
N THR A 47 -21.05 -0.49 12.72
CA THR A 47 -21.68 0.74 13.19
C THR A 47 -22.75 1.22 12.22
N MET A 48 -23.84 1.82 12.72
CA MET A 48 -24.89 2.39 11.88
C MET A 48 -24.42 3.69 11.20
N ILE A 49 -24.78 3.87 9.93
CA ILE A 49 -24.54 5.13 9.20
C ILE A 49 -25.70 6.09 9.35
N SER A 50 -26.94 5.56 9.45
CA SER A 50 -28.18 6.34 9.60
C SER A 50 -29.31 5.47 10.13
N GLU A 51 -30.39 6.11 10.57
CA GLU A 51 -31.60 5.41 11.05
C GLU A 51 -32.13 4.43 9.99
N GLY A 52 -31.99 3.12 10.23
CA GLY A 52 -32.73 2.09 9.50
C GLY A 52 -31.96 0.92 8.92
N GLU A 53 -30.65 0.97 8.67
CA GLU A 53 -29.92 -0.19 8.17
C GLU A 53 -28.85 -0.67 9.16
N TYR A 54 -29.10 -1.84 9.73
CA TYR A 54 -28.15 -2.53 10.59
C TYR A 54 -27.24 -3.40 9.72
N SER A 55 -25.99 -2.97 9.49
CA SER A 55 -25.01 -3.82 8.84
C SER A 55 -24.42 -4.80 9.86
N LYS A 56 -24.55 -6.10 9.61
CA LYS A 56 -23.79 -7.10 10.38
C LYS A 56 -22.33 -6.94 10.03
N LYS A 57 -21.47 -6.68 11.05
CA LYS A 57 -20.03 -6.60 10.89
C LYS A 57 -19.49 -7.72 9.98
N ILE A 58 -18.75 -7.32 8.96
CA ILE A 58 -18.03 -8.22 8.06
C ILE A 58 -16.53 -8.02 8.30
N LYS A 59 -15.80 -9.13 8.45
CA LYS A 59 -14.34 -9.08 8.60
C LYS A 59 -13.71 -8.66 7.25
N GLY A 60 -12.87 -7.65 7.27
CA GLY A 60 -12.18 -7.16 6.09
C GLY A 60 -11.28 -5.99 6.43
N ASN A 61 -10.52 -5.54 5.44
CA ASN A 61 -9.63 -4.39 5.52
C ASN A 61 -10.03 -3.35 4.47
N LEU A 62 -9.80 -2.10 4.79
CA LEU A 62 -9.96 -0.98 3.87
C LEU A 62 -8.77 -0.04 4.04
N LYS A 63 -8.08 0.27 2.93
CA LYS A 63 -7.18 1.42 2.84
C LYS A 63 -7.86 2.49 2.00
N TYR A 64 -7.73 3.72 2.44
CA TYR A 64 -8.25 4.91 1.76
C TYR A 64 -7.07 5.77 1.35
N TYR A 65 -6.95 6.02 0.06
CA TYR A 65 -5.91 6.87 -0.51
C TYR A 65 -6.54 8.15 -1.07
N VAL A 66 -5.78 9.21 -1.02
CA VAL A 66 -6.09 10.48 -1.67
C VAL A 66 -4.95 10.78 -2.62
N THR A 67 -5.26 11.22 -3.83
CA THR A 67 -4.25 11.73 -4.75
C THR A 67 -3.72 13.06 -4.22
N ASP A 68 -2.42 13.20 -4.26
CA ASP A 68 -1.72 14.45 -3.97
C ASP A 68 -0.94 14.91 -5.20
N PHE A 69 -0.43 16.12 -5.16
CA PHE A 69 0.36 16.71 -6.23
C PHE A 69 1.73 17.08 -5.70
N VAL A 70 2.75 16.64 -6.40
CA VAL A 70 4.13 17.07 -6.17
C VAL A 70 4.43 18.16 -7.20
N ASP A 71 5.08 19.25 -6.77
CA ASP A 71 5.45 20.33 -7.67
C ASP A 71 6.61 19.87 -8.56
N LYS A 72 6.36 19.79 -9.86
CA LYS A 72 7.38 19.38 -10.84
C LYS A 72 8.57 20.34 -10.97
N GLU A 73 8.44 21.55 -10.42
CA GLU A 73 9.50 22.57 -10.39
C GLU A 73 10.26 22.54 -9.06
N SER A 74 9.98 21.54 -8.18
CA SER A 74 10.67 21.39 -6.90
C SER A 74 12.14 21.01 -7.13
N ASP A 75 13.03 21.67 -6.40
CA ASP A 75 14.47 21.32 -6.40
C ASP A 75 14.75 19.93 -5.76
N GLU A 76 13.76 19.35 -5.08
CA GLU A 76 13.84 18.07 -4.40
C GLU A 76 12.79 17.06 -4.90
N LEU A 77 12.40 17.16 -6.16
CA LEU A 77 11.32 16.36 -6.76
C LEU A 77 11.47 14.87 -6.51
N THR A 78 12.66 14.31 -6.68
CA THR A 78 12.92 12.88 -6.46
C THR A 78 12.61 12.47 -5.02
N ASN A 79 13.05 13.26 -4.03
CA ASN A 79 12.80 12.96 -2.62
C ASN A 79 11.31 13.05 -2.27
N GLU A 80 10.61 14.09 -2.78
CA GLU A 80 9.17 14.25 -2.57
C GLU A 80 8.38 13.09 -3.19
N LEU A 81 8.77 12.58 -4.36
CA LEU A 81 8.16 11.40 -4.98
C LEU A 81 8.43 10.13 -4.17
N LEU A 82 9.65 9.95 -3.67
CA LEU A 82 10.01 8.79 -2.84
C LEU A 82 9.22 8.71 -1.53
N GLU A 83 8.78 9.85 -0.97
CA GLU A 83 7.88 9.86 0.21
C GLU A 83 6.57 9.12 -0.05
N HIS A 84 6.12 9.04 -1.32
CA HIS A 84 4.87 8.37 -1.71
C HIS A 84 5.05 6.92 -2.18
N ILE A 85 6.28 6.41 -2.25
CA ILE A 85 6.55 5.08 -2.81
C ILE A 85 5.90 3.96 -1.97
N VAL A 86 5.78 4.14 -0.67
CA VAL A 86 5.13 3.18 0.24
C VAL A 86 3.68 2.95 -0.17
N GLU A 87 2.94 4.02 -0.46
CA GLU A 87 1.55 3.96 -0.86
C GLU A 87 1.39 3.28 -2.22
N MET A 88 2.30 3.52 -3.16
CA MET A 88 2.32 2.89 -4.48
C MET A 88 2.52 1.38 -4.35
N ILE A 89 3.52 0.93 -3.59
CA ILE A 89 3.77 -0.48 -3.31
C ILE A 89 2.58 -1.13 -2.62
N GLN A 90 2.04 -0.49 -1.60
CA GLN A 90 0.89 -1.00 -0.87
C GLN A 90 -0.34 -1.16 -1.75
N LEU A 91 -0.55 -0.25 -2.71
CA LEU A 91 -1.66 -0.31 -3.67
C LEU A 91 -1.46 -1.45 -4.66
N GLU A 92 -0.28 -1.59 -5.23
CA GLU A 92 0.02 -2.62 -6.25
C GLU A 92 -0.04 -4.02 -5.66
N TYR A 93 0.65 -4.25 -4.55
CA TYR A 93 0.74 -5.58 -3.95
C TYR A 93 -0.42 -5.92 -3.01
N GLY A 94 -1.23 -4.93 -2.64
CA GLY A 94 -2.35 -5.11 -1.71
C GLY A 94 -1.91 -5.53 -0.31
N VAL A 95 -0.77 -5.03 0.15
CA VAL A 95 -0.17 -5.31 1.45
C VAL A 95 -0.14 -4.05 2.31
N SER A 96 0.28 -4.18 3.55
CA SER A 96 0.58 -3.04 4.42
C SER A 96 2.03 -3.14 4.86
N ILE A 97 2.85 -2.21 4.42
CA ILE A 97 4.21 -2.05 4.92
C ILE A 97 4.09 -1.60 6.38
N ASN A 98 4.58 -2.42 7.30
CA ASN A 98 4.37 -2.27 8.73
C ASN A 98 5.63 -2.56 9.56
N ASN A 99 6.77 -2.63 8.88
CA ASN A 99 8.09 -2.89 9.47
C ASN A 99 8.13 -4.15 10.37
N SER A 100 7.30 -5.14 10.06
CA SER A 100 7.31 -6.44 10.75
C SER A 100 7.08 -7.61 9.81
N GLN A 101 5.96 -7.64 9.08
CA GLN A 101 5.66 -8.68 8.09
C GLN A 101 6.04 -8.27 6.67
N TYR A 102 5.97 -6.99 6.39
CA TYR A 102 6.31 -6.38 5.11
C TYR A 102 7.21 -5.19 5.37
N ILE A 103 8.44 -5.27 4.89
CA ILE A 103 9.48 -4.25 5.11
C ILE A 103 9.84 -3.67 3.75
N MET A 104 10.11 -2.39 3.71
CA MET A 104 10.71 -1.71 2.57
C MET A 104 12.11 -1.30 2.95
N VAL A 105 13.04 -1.45 2.01
CA VAL A 105 14.46 -1.12 2.14
C VAL A 105 14.85 -0.30 0.91
N ILE A 106 15.22 0.95 1.10
CA ILE A 106 15.53 1.88 0.01
C ILE A 106 17.01 2.19 -0.15
N ASP A 107 17.81 1.95 0.88
CA ASP A 107 19.26 2.18 0.87
C ASP A 107 20.04 1.09 1.60
N ASP A 108 21.36 1.17 1.52
CA ASP A 108 22.27 0.19 2.13
C ASP A 108 22.24 0.25 3.66
N ASP A 109 22.04 1.42 4.26
CA ASP A 109 21.98 1.59 5.73
C ASP A 109 20.74 0.87 6.29
N GLU A 110 19.58 0.98 5.63
CA GLU A 110 18.36 0.24 6.00
C GLU A 110 18.54 -1.27 5.83
N MET A 111 19.31 -1.70 4.81
CA MET A 111 19.61 -3.12 4.61
C MET A 111 20.53 -3.65 5.72
N ASP A 112 21.51 -2.89 6.13
CA ASP A 112 22.39 -3.25 7.24
C ASP A 112 21.60 -3.36 8.57
N GLU A 113 20.68 -2.41 8.82
CA GLU A 113 19.81 -2.45 10.00
C GLU A 113 18.89 -3.69 9.96
N LEU A 114 18.35 -4.03 8.79
CA LEU A 114 17.55 -5.25 8.62
C LEU A 114 18.38 -6.50 8.91
N GLU A 115 19.63 -6.60 8.43
CA GLU A 115 20.53 -7.72 8.67
C GLU A 115 20.82 -7.88 10.16
N GLU A 116 21.20 -6.80 10.85
CA GLU A 116 21.51 -6.80 12.30
C GLU A 116 20.30 -7.27 13.13
N ASN A 117 19.11 -6.86 12.74
CA ASN A 117 17.87 -7.12 13.47
C ASN A 117 17.06 -8.29 12.91
N PHE A 118 17.55 -9.03 11.93
CA PHE A 118 16.80 -10.05 11.20
C PHE A 118 16.11 -11.08 12.09
N ASN A 119 16.76 -11.49 13.17
CA ASN A 119 16.21 -12.47 14.12
C ASN A 119 14.96 -11.99 14.88
N TYR A 120 14.66 -10.70 14.89
CA TYR A 120 13.45 -10.14 15.50
C TYR A 120 12.23 -10.26 14.58
N TYR A 121 12.43 -10.41 13.28
CA TYR A 121 11.35 -10.46 12.27
C TYR A 121 10.85 -11.89 12.03
N LYS A 122 10.27 -12.51 13.07
CA LYS A 122 9.82 -13.91 13.03
C LYS A 122 8.71 -14.19 12.02
N ASP A 123 7.90 -13.18 11.70
CA ASP A 123 6.75 -13.29 10.82
C ASP A 123 6.96 -12.54 9.49
N LEU A 124 8.22 -12.29 9.11
CA LEU A 124 8.57 -11.58 7.88
C LEU A 124 8.10 -12.39 6.66
N LYS A 125 7.28 -11.77 5.83
CA LYS A 125 6.69 -12.37 4.63
C LYS A 125 7.34 -11.90 3.35
N ALA A 126 7.69 -10.61 3.30
CA ALA A 126 8.33 -10.03 2.14
C ALA A 126 9.16 -8.79 2.49
N VAL A 127 10.20 -8.58 1.69
CA VAL A 127 11.01 -7.37 1.64
C VAL A 127 10.86 -6.74 0.26
N PHE A 128 10.55 -5.46 0.23
CA PHE A 128 10.54 -4.63 -0.97
C PHE A 128 11.86 -3.86 -1.01
N LEU A 129 12.67 -4.15 -2.00
CA LEU A 129 14.06 -3.72 -2.08
C LEU A 129 14.25 -2.75 -3.24
N SER A 130 14.86 -1.58 -2.99
CA SER A 130 15.28 -0.68 -4.05
C SER A 130 16.34 -1.35 -4.93
N GLN A 131 16.37 -1.01 -6.21
CA GLN A 131 17.41 -1.47 -7.15
C GLN A 131 18.79 -0.92 -6.80
N ASP A 132 18.85 0.20 -6.10
CA ASP A 132 20.09 0.86 -5.69
C ASP A 132 20.80 0.16 -4.54
N VAL A 133 20.10 -0.72 -3.82
CA VAL A 133 20.68 -1.48 -2.70
C VAL A 133 21.55 -2.62 -3.22
N LEU A 134 22.83 -2.60 -2.85
CA LEU A 134 23.80 -3.61 -3.23
C LEU A 134 23.94 -4.67 -2.14
N LEU A 135 23.28 -5.81 -2.32
CA LEU A 135 23.32 -6.90 -1.36
C LEU A 135 24.70 -7.55 -1.24
N SER A 136 25.19 -7.65 -0.02
CA SER A 136 26.33 -8.51 0.34
C SER A 136 25.92 -10.01 0.31
N THR A 137 26.89 -10.90 0.25
CA THR A 137 26.62 -12.35 0.29
C THR A 137 25.91 -12.79 1.58
N SER A 138 26.12 -12.11 2.70
CA SER A 138 25.41 -12.39 3.96
C SER A 138 23.95 -11.97 3.88
N GLN A 139 23.68 -10.81 3.32
CA GLN A 139 22.33 -10.26 3.12
C GLN A 139 21.52 -11.12 2.13
N GLU A 140 22.12 -11.53 1.01
CA GLU A 140 21.49 -12.49 0.10
C GLU A 140 21.09 -13.80 0.81
N ARG A 141 21.95 -14.29 1.71
CA ARG A 141 21.71 -15.54 2.44
C ARG A 141 20.54 -15.42 3.42
N ILE A 142 20.42 -14.31 4.15
CA ILE A 142 19.30 -14.12 5.09
C ILE A 142 17.96 -13.93 4.34
N LEU A 143 18.00 -13.31 3.16
CA LEU A 143 16.82 -13.10 2.32
C LEU A 143 16.41 -14.34 1.52
N GLN A 144 17.23 -15.39 1.45
CA GLN A 144 17.00 -16.56 0.61
C GLN A 144 15.64 -17.26 0.87
N ASN A 145 15.12 -17.19 2.09
CA ASN A 145 13.83 -17.77 2.47
C ASN A 145 12.70 -16.74 2.64
N VAL A 146 12.94 -15.51 2.25
CA VAL A 146 11.97 -14.41 2.29
C VAL A 146 11.60 -14.01 0.86
N ASN A 147 10.33 -13.74 0.61
CA ASN A 147 9.95 -13.20 -0.69
C ASN A 147 10.55 -11.80 -0.84
N THR A 148 11.41 -11.63 -1.83
CA THR A 148 12.02 -10.34 -2.14
C THR A 148 11.44 -9.82 -3.44
N PHE A 149 10.94 -8.59 -3.41
CA PHE A 149 10.40 -7.88 -4.56
C PHE A 149 11.25 -6.65 -4.80
N ILE A 150 11.73 -6.50 -6.02
CA ILE A 150 12.43 -5.28 -6.41
C ILE A 150 11.39 -4.18 -6.65
N ILE A 151 11.61 -3.03 -6.04
CA ILE A 151 10.77 -1.84 -6.24
C ILE A 151 11.01 -1.36 -7.68
N PRO A 152 9.96 -1.25 -8.52
CA PRO A 152 10.13 -0.84 -9.89
C PRO A 152 10.53 0.63 -10.02
N ASP A 153 11.54 0.94 -10.81
CA ASP A 153 11.97 2.31 -11.10
C ASP A 153 10.90 3.12 -11.82
N TYR A 154 10.03 2.44 -12.56
CA TYR A 154 9.04 3.09 -13.41
C TYR A 154 7.88 3.78 -12.67
N TYR A 155 7.80 3.69 -11.35
CA TYR A 155 6.71 4.36 -10.61
C TYR A 155 6.67 5.87 -10.86
N PHE A 156 7.81 6.47 -11.07
CA PHE A 156 7.95 7.92 -11.27
C PHE A 156 8.70 8.28 -12.56
N ASP A 157 8.92 7.31 -13.45
CA ASP A 157 9.65 7.52 -14.71
C ASP A 157 9.07 8.66 -15.56
N THR A 158 7.75 8.78 -15.61
CA THR A 158 7.08 9.81 -16.40
C THR A 158 7.33 11.18 -15.80
N GLU A 159 7.14 11.33 -14.51
CA GLU A 159 7.30 12.57 -13.75
C GLU A 159 8.76 13.04 -13.80
N LEU A 160 9.71 12.16 -13.55
CA LEU A 160 11.14 12.47 -13.57
C LEU A 160 11.64 12.81 -15.00
N ARG A 161 11.11 12.15 -16.04
CA ARG A 161 11.42 12.51 -17.45
C ARG A 161 10.86 13.88 -17.83
N GLU A 162 9.64 14.20 -17.41
CA GLU A 162 9.03 15.50 -17.66
C GLU A 162 9.78 16.63 -16.95
N ALA A 163 10.34 16.36 -15.77
CA ALA A 163 11.18 17.29 -15.03
C ALA A 163 12.63 17.37 -15.57
N GLY A 164 13.04 16.43 -16.45
CA GLY A 164 14.40 16.37 -16.98
C GLY A 164 15.43 15.72 -16.04
N GLU A 165 14.98 15.00 -15.04
CA GLU A 165 15.84 14.28 -14.08
C GLU A 165 16.14 12.84 -14.54
N LEU A 166 15.37 12.28 -15.49
CA LEU A 166 15.60 11.00 -16.15
C LEU A 166 15.81 11.17 -17.64
N TRP A 167 16.81 10.51 -18.21
CA TRP A 167 17.21 10.56 -19.64
C TRP A 167 16.75 9.31 -20.41
#